data_76304f7ac00025fcc86e876fffdcf653
#
_entry.id   76304f7ac00025fcc86e876fffdcf653
#
_cell.length_a   1.000
_cell.length_b   1.000
_cell.length_c   1.000
_cell.angle_alpha   90.00
_cell.angle_beta   90.00
_cell.angle_gamma   90.00
#
_symmetry.space_group_name_H-M   'P 1'
#
loop_
_entity.id
_entity.type
_entity.pdbx_description
1 polymer ?
#
loop_
_entity_poly.entity_id
_entity_poly.type
_entity_poly.pdbx_seq_one_letter_code
_entity_poly.pdbx_strand_id
1 'polypeptide(L)'
;MLSFLSFYSRVQRPAHCFIFHMNDGGRAAAGFVGAAGDCVVRSIAIATQLPYRKVYEDLRQTNARYAQERNNKFSRILKQRGSSPRNGNHRNVFHEYILQQGFEWVPTMKVGTGCQVHLRPDELPKGILIVKVSKHLTTVIDGVLHDTHDPSRSGSRCVYGYYIKKD
;
A
#
# COMPACT_ATOMS: atom_id res chain seq x y z
N MET A 1 49.30 -25.11 6.67
CA MET A 1 48.48 -24.13 5.99
C MET A 1 47.09 -24.74 5.82
N LEU A 2 46.17 -24.46 6.73
CA LEU A 2 44.81 -24.97 6.69
C LEU A 2 43.90 -23.82 6.19
N SER A 3 43.35 -24.02 4.99
CA SER A 3 42.41 -23.09 4.34
C SER A 3 41.04 -23.20 5.00
N PHE A 4 40.61 -22.16 5.73
CA PHE A 4 39.24 -22.02 6.19
C PHE A 4 38.34 -21.59 5.02
N LEU A 5 37.66 -22.54 4.38
CA LEU A 5 36.55 -22.27 3.49
C LEU A 5 35.34 -21.90 4.36
N SER A 6 35.04 -20.60 4.43
CA SER A 6 33.85 -20.07 5.02
C SER A 6 32.62 -20.49 4.20
N PHE A 7 31.88 -21.49 4.69
CA PHE A 7 30.56 -21.82 4.17
C PHE A 7 29.55 -20.77 4.64
N TYR A 8 29.40 -19.68 3.87
CA TYR A 8 28.20 -18.86 3.95
C TYR A 8 27.05 -19.65 3.30
N SER A 9 26.30 -20.38 4.12
CA SER A 9 25.04 -20.94 3.66
C SER A 9 24.09 -19.77 3.39
N ARG A 10 23.88 -19.45 2.10
CA ARG A 10 22.76 -18.60 1.68
C ARG A 10 21.47 -19.28 2.16
N VAL A 11 20.89 -18.77 3.22
CA VAL A 11 19.52 -19.13 3.61
C VAL A 11 18.64 -18.78 2.40
N GLN A 12 18.28 -19.78 1.62
CA GLN A 12 17.34 -19.61 0.50
C GLN A 12 15.99 -19.22 1.12
N ARG A 13 15.55 -17.98 0.90
CA ARG A 13 14.22 -17.55 1.28
C ARG A 13 13.21 -18.40 0.51
N PRO A 14 12.12 -18.87 1.14
CA PRO A 14 11.06 -19.57 0.42
C PRO A 14 10.59 -18.72 -0.76
N ALA A 15 10.35 -19.34 -1.91
CA ALA A 15 9.93 -18.67 -3.16
C ALA A 15 8.66 -17.80 -3.00
N HIS A 16 7.92 -17.99 -1.90
CA HIS A 16 6.68 -17.28 -1.58
C HIS A 16 6.86 -16.04 -0.70
N CYS A 17 8.08 -15.73 -0.25
CA CYS A 17 8.35 -14.57 0.58
C CYS A 17 8.95 -13.43 -0.24
N PHE A 18 8.42 -12.22 -0.06
CA PHE A 18 9.01 -11.03 -0.65
C PHE A 18 10.43 -10.75 -0.12
N ILE A 19 11.22 -10.08 -0.95
CA ILE A 19 12.29 -9.22 -0.44
C ILE A 19 11.57 -8.02 0.16
N PHE A 20 11.71 -7.83 1.49
CA PHE A 20 11.09 -6.71 2.19
C PHE A 20 12.07 -5.55 2.29
N HIS A 21 11.60 -4.37 1.92
CA HIS A 21 12.29 -3.09 2.07
C HIS A 21 11.49 -2.18 3.00
N MET A 22 12.07 -1.86 4.17
CA MET A 22 11.47 -0.91 5.10
C MET A 22 11.38 0.47 4.44
N ASN A 23 10.17 0.97 4.25
CA ASN A 23 9.91 2.24 3.57
C ASN A 23 8.65 2.90 4.14
N ASP A 24 8.78 4.09 4.65
CA ASP A 24 7.69 4.89 5.20
C ASP A 24 7.13 5.93 4.20
N GLY A 25 7.61 5.92 2.95
CA GLY A 25 7.20 6.86 1.91
C GLY A 25 7.67 8.30 2.16
N GLY A 26 8.68 8.49 2.99
CA GLY A 26 9.18 9.82 3.38
C GLY A 26 8.39 10.48 4.51
N ARG A 27 7.56 9.71 5.23
CA ARG A 27 6.73 10.19 6.33
C ARG A 27 7.55 10.86 7.44
N ALA A 28 8.58 10.19 7.93
CA ALA A 28 9.45 10.72 8.99
C ALA A 28 10.20 11.97 8.53
N ALA A 29 10.75 11.97 7.32
CA ALA A 29 11.41 13.11 6.71
C ALA A 29 10.48 14.33 6.55
N ALA A 30 9.17 14.08 6.35
CA ALA A 30 8.15 15.13 6.32
C ALA A 30 7.73 15.64 7.71
N GLY A 31 8.35 15.14 8.81
CA GLY A 31 8.09 15.56 10.19
C GLY A 31 6.86 14.93 10.84
N PHE A 32 6.30 13.86 10.27
CA PHE A 32 5.16 13.16 10.86
C PHE A 32 5.63 12.09 11.84
N VAL A 33 5.23 12.20 13.09
CA VAL A 33 5.61 11.31 14.19
C VAL A 33 4.43 10.51 14.75
N GLY A 34 4.70 9.46 15.53
CA GLY A 34 3.73 8.63 16.21
C GLY A 34 2.98 7.65 15.29
N ALA A 35 2.16 6.79 15.89
CA ALA A 35 1.35 5.82 15.16
C ALA A 35 0.22 6.50 14.36
N ALA A 36 -0.08 5.99 13.17
CA ALA A 36 -1.15 6.49 12.32
C ALA A 36 -1.67 5.41 11.36
N GLY A 37 -2.95 5.49 10.99
CA GLY A 37 -3.59 4.65 9.99
C GLY A 37 -3.38 5.16 8.56
N ASP A 38 -2.18 5.59 8.21
CA ASP A 38 -1.83 6.31 6.98
C ASP A 38 -1.21 5.44 5.88
N CYS A 39 -1.44 4.13 5.92
CA CYS A 39 -0.92 3.19 4.90
C CYS A 39 -1.25 3.61 3.47
N VAL A 40 -2.41 4.23 3.24
CA VAL A 40 -2.80 4.75 1.93
C VAL A 40 -1.84 5.86 1.47
N VAL A 41 -1.54 6.84 2.33
CA VAL A 41 -0.62 7.94 2.00
C VAL A 41 0.77 7.40 1.68
N ARG A 42 1.28 6.52 2.54
CA ARG A 42 2.61 5.90 2.36
C ARG A 42 2.70 5.11 1.05
N SER A 43 1.74 4.21 0.82
CA SER A 43 1.74 3.39 -0.39
C SER A 43 1.68 4.24 -1.66
N ILE A 44 0.87 5.30 -1.68
CA ILE A 44 0.81 6.21 -2.83
C ILE A 44 2.14 6.98 -2.98
N ALA A 45 2.69 7.53 -1.90
CA ALA A 45 3.94 8.27 -1.95
C ALA A 45 5.10 7.39 -2.48
N ILE A 46 5.20 6.14 -2.02
CA ILE A 46 6.20 5.18 -2.50
C ILE A 46 6.01 4.88 -3.99
N ALA A 47 4.79 4.55 -4.41
CA ALA A 47 4.50 4.13 -5.77
C ALA A 47 4.61 5.27 -6.81
N THR A 48 4.29 6.50 -6.41
CA THR A 48 4.32 7.68 -7.29
C THR A 48 5.61 8.48 -7.19
N GLN A 49 6.43 8.24 -6.15
CA GLN A 49 7.58 9.05 -5.77
C GLN A 49 7.23 10.52 -5.44
N LEU A 50 5.95 10.81 -5.21
CA LEU A 50 5.53 12.13 -4.74
C LEU A 50 5.92 12.33 -3.28
N PRO A 51 6.25 13.56 -2.85
CA PRO A 51 6.52 13.86 -1.45
C PRO A 51 5.34 13.43 -0.57
N TYR A 52 5.61 12.75 0.56
CA TYR A 52 4.58 12.30 1.51
C TYR A 52 3.61 13.41 1.91
N ARG A 53 4.15 14.62 2.21
CA ARG A 53 3.34 15.79 2.60
C ARG A 53 2.35 16.20 1.52
N LYS A 54 2.76 16.12 0.24
CA LYS A 54 1.87 16.43 -0.88
C LYS A 54 0.70 15.44 -0.95
N VAL A 55 1.00 14.14 -0.94
CA VAL A 55 -0.03 13.09 -0.98
C VAL A 55 -0.96 13.20 0.24
N TYR A 56 -0.40 13.46 1.42
CA TYR A 56 -1.16 13.67 2.64
C TYR A 56 -2.15 14.83 2.50
N GLU A 57 -1.69 15.98 2.01
CA GLU A 57 -2.51 17.18 1.89
C GLU A 57 -3.59 17.03 0.81
N ASP A 58 -3.26 16.44 -0.33
CA ASP A 58 -4.22 16.15 -1.41
C ASP A 58 -5.37 15.23 -0.90
N LEU A 59 -5.02 14.17 -0.18
CA LEU A 59 -6.02 13.27 0.41
C LEU A 59 -6.81 13.92 1.54
N ARG A 60 -6.20 14.81 2.33
CA ARG A 60 -6.90 15.59 3.36
C ARG A 60 -7.96 16.50 2.75
N GLN A 61 -7.61 17.19 1.67
CA GLN A 61 -8.54 18.05 0.93
C GLN A 61 -9.65 17.24 0.28
N THR A 62 -9.32 16.08 -0.31
CA THR A 62 -10.31 15.19 -0.92
C THR A 62 -11.26 14.62 0.13
N ASN A 63 -10.77 14.22 1.31
CA ASN A 63 -11.61 13.81 2.44
C ASN A 63 -12.56 14.94 2.88
N ALA A 64 -12.06 16.18 2.99
CA ALA A 64 -12.87 17.34 3.39
C ALA A 64 -13.97 17.62 2.37
N ARG A 65 -13.64 17.65 1.09
CA ARG A 65 -14.60 17.84 0.00
C ARG A 65 -15.66 16.73 -0.02
N TYR A 66 -15.24 15.45 0.09
CA TYR A 66 -16.18 14.32 0.15
C TYR A 66 -17.16 14.45 1.35
N ALA A 67 -16.66 14.88 2.50
CA ALA A 67 -17.49 15.11 3.68
C ALA A 67 -18.55 16.19 3.46
N GLN A 68 -18.25 17.23 2.67
CA GLN A 68 -19.17 18.33 2.37
C GLN A 68 -20.20 17.94 1.29
N GLU A 69 -19.74 17.33 0.20
CA GLU A 69 -20.55 17.06 -0.99
C GLU A 69 -21.43 15.81 -0.87
N ARG A 70 -21.14 14.90 0.07
CA ARG A 70 -21.87 13.64 0.21
C ARG A 70 -22.63 13.55 1.53
N ASN A 71 -23.77 12.86 1.49
CA ASN A 71 -24.58 12.57 2.66
C ASN A 71 -24.78 11.05 2.83
N ASN A 72 -23.71 10.36 3.25
CA ASN A 72 -23.71 8.92 3.51
C ASN A 72 -22.98 8.58 4.82
N LYS A 73 -22.94 7.30 5.17
CA LYS A 73 -22.28 6.84 6.41
C LYS A 73 -20.84 7.33 6.51
N PHE A 74 -20.08 7.26 5.40
CA PHE A 74 -18.67 7.62 5.41
C PHE A 74 -18.46 9.14 5.52
N SER A 75 -19.26 9.96 4.83
CA SER A 75 -19.17 11.43 4.97
C SER A 75 -19.50 11.88 6.41
N ARG A 76 -20.44 11.20 7.09
CA ARG A 76 -20.73 11.46 8.51
C ARG A 76 -19.55 11.12 9.41
N ILE A 77 -18.85 10.00 9.15
CA ILE A 77 -17.63 9.63 9.87
C ILE A 77 -16.52 10.69 9.68
N LEU A 78 -16.32 11.18 8.46
CA LEU A 78 -15.36 12.24 8.20
C LEU A 78 -15.70 13.55 8.90
N LYS A 79 -16.97 13.92 8.95
CA LYS A 79 -17.45 15.10 9.73
C LYS A 79 -17.15 14.97 11.22
N GLN A 80 -17.28 13.77 11.79
CA GLN A 80 -17.02 13.52 13.21
C GLN A 80 -15.53 13.40 13.54
N ARG A 81 -14.74 12.69 12.71
CA ARG A 81 -13.32 12.38 12.99
C ARG A 81 -12.35 13.37 12.37
N GLY A 82 -12.83 14.27 11.52
CA GLY A 82 -12.01 15.18 10.74
C GLY A 82 -11.46 14.54 9.47
N SER A 83 -10.92 15.36 8.58
CA SER A 83 -10.44 15.00 7.25
C SER A 83 -9.01 14.44 7.23
N SER A 84 -8.35 14.31 8.39
CA SER A 84 -6.96 13.84 8.47
C SER A 84 -6.78 12.43 7.91
N PRO A 85 -5.90 12.19 6.93
CA PRO A 85 -5.58 10.87 6.43
C PRO A 85 -4.97 9.92 7.46
N ARG A 86 -4.51 10.40 8.61
CA ARG A 86 -4.01 9.58 9.72
C ARG A 86 -5.10 8.71 10.35
N ASN A 87 -6.37 9.08 10.19
CA ASN A 87 -7.52 8.32 10.66
C ASN A 87 -7.95 7.20 9.70
N GLY A 88 -7.15 6.96 8.65
CA GLY A 88 -7.45 6.07 7.54
C GLY A 88 -8.17 6.79 6.40
N ASN A 89 -8.10 6.21 5.21
CA ASN A 89 -8.77 6.72 4.02
C ASN A 89 -9.73 5.66 3.46
N HIS A 90 -10.91 6.09 3.06
CA HIS A 90 -11.87 5.21 2.42
C HIS A 90 -11.58 5.07 0.93
N ARG A 91 -11.91 3.90 0.34
CA ARG A 91 -11.68 3.64 -1.08
C ARG A 91 -12.28 4.72 -2.00
N ASN A 92 -13.47 5.19 -1.69
CA ASN A 92 -14.14 6.24 -2.49
C ASN A 92 -13.37 7.56 -2.58
N VAL A 93 -12.37 7.76 -1.70
CA VAL A 93 -11.50 8.95 -1.72
C VAL A 93 -10.23 8.67 -2.48
N PHE A 94 -9.50 7.60 -2.11
CA PHE A 94 -8.17 7.37 -2.68
C PHE A 94 -8.20 6.70 -4.06
N HIS A 95 -9.30 6.04 -4.44
CA HIS A 95 -9.40 5.35 -5.73
C HIS A 95 -9.18 6.31 -6.90
N GLU A 96 -10.00 7.36 -6.98
CA GLU A 96 -9.89 8.37 -8.04
C GLU A 96 -8.52 9.07 -8.02
N TYR A 97 -7.99 9.36 -6.84
CA TYR A 97 -6.67 9.97 -6.72
C TYR A 97 -5.56 9.09 -7.31
N ILE A 98 -5.60 7.77 -7.04
CA ILE A 98 -4.61 6.82 -7.60
C ILE A 98 -4.76 6.72 -9.12
N LEU A 99 -6.00 6.68 -9.66
CA LEU A 99 -6.23 6.67 -11.11
C LEU A 99 -5.67 7.93 -11.79
N GLN A 100 -5.83 9.10 -11.18
CA GLN A 100 -5.27 10.37 -11.67
C GLN A 100 -3.73 10.38 -11.69
N GLN A 101 -3.07 9.52 -10.90
CA GLN A 101 -1.61 9.34 -10.93
C GLN A 101 -1.15 8.38 -12.05
N GLY A 102 -2.04 7.97 -12.95
CA GLY A 102 -1.72 7.09 -14.10
C GLY A 102 -1.67 5.60 -13.74
N PHE A 103 -2.38 5.19 -12.71
CA PHE A 103 -2.58 3.78 -12.38
C PHE A 103 -3.93 3.29 -12.90
N GLU A 104 -4.04 1.99 -13.13
CA GLU A 104 -5.32 1.34 -13.36
C GLU A 104 -5.60 0.28 -12.30
N TRP A 105 -6.88 0.06 -11.99
CA TRP A 105 -7.31 -0.92 -11.02
C TRP A 105 -7.54 -2.30 -11.65
N VAL A 106 -6.88 -3.31 -11.11
CA VAL A 106 -7.07 -4.72 -11.48
C VAL A 106 -7.66 -5.47 -10.27
N PRO A 107 -8.94 -5.88 -10.32
CA PRO A 107 -9.53 -6.70 -9.27
C PRO A 107 -9.03 -8.14 -9.35
N THR A 108 -8.69 -8.74 -8.20
CA THR A 108 -8.29 -10.16 -8.11
C THR A 108 -9.29 -11.03 -7.38
N MET A 109 -10.35 -10.42 -6.84
CA MET A 109 -11.40 -11.12 -6.11
C MET A 109 -12.77 -10.64 -6.57
N LYS A 110 -13.68 -11.57 -6.80
CA LYS A 110 -15.09 -11.32 -7.08
C LYS A 110 -15.94 -11.86 -5.91
N VAL A 111 -17.17 -11.38 -5.80
CA VAL A 111 -18.12 -11.87 -4.79
C VAL A 111 -18.34 -13.37 -5.00
N GLY A 112 -18.17 -14.16 -3.93
CA GLY A 112 -18.37 -15.62 -3.95
C GLY A 112 -17.20 -16.46 -4.49
N THR A 113 -16.11 -15.85 -5.00
CA THR A 113 -14.98 -16.63 -5.55
C THR A 113 -13.93 -17.03 -4.51
N GLY A 114 -13.97 -16.47 -3.31
CA GLY A 114 -12.90 -16.64 -2.31
C GLY A 114 -11.60 -15.96 -2.73
N CYS A 115 -10.52 -16.28 -2.04
CA CYS A 115 -9.19 -15.79 -2.34
C CYS A 115 -8.60 -16.48 -3.58
N GLN A 116 -8.21 -15.68 -4.58
CA GLN A 116 -7.62 -16.19 -5.82
C GLN A 116 -6.15 -15.81 -5.96
N VAL A 117 -5.74 -14.68 -5.37
CA VAL A 117 -4.38 -14.14 -5.43
C VAL A 117 -3.92 -13.79 -4.02
N HIS A 118 -2.73 -14.22 -3.68
CA HIS A 118 -2.09 -13.93 -2.40
C HIS A 118 -1.00 -12.85 -2.55
N LEU A 119 -0.67 -12.21 -1.45
CA LEU A 119 0.40 -11.22 -1.41
C LEU A 119 1.76 -11.97 -1.41
N ARG A 120 2.16 -12.38 -2.62
CA ARG A 120 3.35 -13.18 -2.92
C ARG A 120 4.00 -12.70 -4.22
N PRO A 121 5.33 -12.77 -4.34
CA PRO A 121 6.03 -12.27 -5.52
C PRO A 121 5.76 -13.08 -6.79
N ASP A 122 5.38 -14.35 -6.65
CA ASP A 122 5.06 -15.27 -7.74
C ASP A 122 3.59 -15.18 -8.23
N GLU A 123 2.72 -14.51 -7.48
CA GLU A 123 1.31 -14.31 -7.84
C GLU A 123 0.98 -12.87 -8.30
N LEU A 124 1.94 -11.95 -8.21
CA LEU A 124 1.74 -10.56 -8.63
C LEU A 124 2.59 -10.21 -9.87
N PRO A 125 2.10 -9.37 -10.77
CA PRO A 125 2.87 -8.94 -11.93
C PRO A 125 4.08 -8.08 -11.52
N LYS A 126 5.04 -7.94 -12.42
CA LYS A 126 6.14 -6.97 -12.31
C LYS A 126 5.62 -5.56 -12.56
N GLY A 127 6.41 -4.56 -12.17
CA GLY A 127 6.09 -3.15 -12.27
C GLY A 127 5.80 -2.51 -10.93
N ILE A 128 5.23 -1.31 -10.95
CA ILE A 128 4.89 -0.54 -9.75
C ILE A 128 3.43 -0.81 -9.39
N LEU A 129 3.22 -1.44 -8.24
CA LEU A 129 1.90 -1.85 -7.76
C LEU A 129 1.56 -1.20 -6.43
N ILE A 130 0.32 -0.73 -6.29
CA ILE A 130 -0.29 -0.44 -4.98
C ILE A 130 -1.30 -1.56 -4.71
N VAL A 131 -0.97 -2.44 -3.77
CA VAL A 131 -1.72 -3.69 -3.53
C VAL A 131 -2.69 -3.51 -2.37
N LYS A 132 -3.96 -3.86 -2.61
CA LYS A 132 -5.02 -3.80 -1.60
C LYS A 132 -5.23 -5.17 -0.97
N VAL A 133 -5.03 -5.22 0.33
CA VAL A 133 -5.38 -6.36 1.19
C VAL A 133 -6.41 -5.94 2.25
N SER A 134 -6.82 -6.84 3.13
CA SER A 134 -7.79 -6.52 4.20
C SER A 134 -7.28 -5.37 5.09
N LYS A 135 -8.01 -4.26 5.11
CA LYS A 135 -7.75 -3.06 5.94
C LYS A 135 -6.35 -2.44 5.74
N HIS A 136 -5.68 -2.71 4.61
CA HIS A 136 -4.33 -2.20 4.37
C HIS A 136 -4.05 -2.00 2.87
N LEU A 137 -3.22 -1.00 2.55
CA LEU A 137 -2.54 -0.85 1.28
C LEU A 137 -1.03 -0.97 1.51
N THR A 138 -0.36 -1.63 0.56
CA THR A 138 1.10 -1.76 0.54
C THR A 138 1.62 -1.59 -0.89
N THR A 139 2.90 -1.34 -1.06
CA THR A 139 3.50 -1.13 -2.39
C THR A 139 4.44 -2.28 -2.72
N VAL A 140 4.32 -2.79 -3.94
CA VAL A 140 5.25 -3.78 -4.50
C VAL A 140 5.86 -3.18 -5.77
N ILE A 141 7.18 -3.17 -5.85
CA ILE A 141 7.93 -2.68 -7.02
C ILE A 141 8.83 -3.81 -7.49
N ASP A 142 8.56 -4.32 -8.69
CA ASP A 142 9.32 -5.41 -9.33
C ASP A 142 9.54 -6.65 -8.43
N GLY A 143 8.54 -6.96 -7.59
CA GLY A 143 8.59 -8.09 -6.67
C GLY A 143 9.31 -7.80 -5.36
N VAL A 144 9.60 -6.54 -5.05
CA VAL A 144 10.07 -6.08 -3.74
C VAL A 144 8.92 -5.41 -2.99
N LEU A 145 8.69 -5.82 -1.76
CA LEU A 145 7.65 -5.27 -0.89
C LEU A 145 8.19 -4.06 -0.12
N HIS A 146 7.55 -2.91 -0.29
CA HIS A 146 7.89 -1.65 0.35
C HIS A 146 6.79 -1.24 1.33
N ASP A 147 7.09 -1.26 2.63
CA ASP A 147 6.16 -0.87 3.70
C ASP A 147 6.94 -0.62 5.01
N THR A 148 6.26 -0.23 6.07
CA THR A 148 6.83 -0.12 7.43
C THR A 148 6.87 -1.46 8.17
N HIS A 149 6.20 -2.48 7.66
CA HIS A 149 6.22 -3.87 8.14
C HIS A 149 5.80 -4.78 7.00
N ASP A 150 6.14 -6.06 7.08
CA ASP A 150 5.69 -7.05 6.08
C ASP A 150 4.24 -7.48 6.36
N PRO A 151 3.26 -7.04 5.51
CA PRO A 151 1.87 -7.42 5.67
C PRO A 151 1.52 -8.76 5.01
N SER A 152 2.46 -9.48 4.39
CA SER A 152 2.16 -10.66 3.56
C SER A 152 1.70 -11.89 4.35
N ARG A 153 2.00 -11.95 5.66
CA ARG A 153 1.76 -13.13 6.50
C ARG A 153 2.42 -14.38 5.90
N SER A 154 3.70 -14.28 5.61
CA SER A 154 4.45 -15.34 4.92
C SER A 154 3.82 -15.78 3.60
N GLY A 155 3.23 -14.84 2.86
CA GLY A 155 2.60 -15.08 1.57
C GLY A 155 1.19 -15.67 1.62
N SER A 156 0.55 -15.73 2.79
CA SER A 156 -0.82 -16.28 2.92
C SER A 156 -1.92 -15.22 2.85
N ARG A 157 -1.57 -13.93 2.82
CA ARG A 157 -2.56 -12.86 2.86
C ARG A 157 -3.22 -12.65 1.51
N CYS A 158 -4.55 -12.66 1.48
CA CYS A 158 -5.33 -12.47 0.27
C CYS A 158 -5.26 -11.05 -0.26
N VAL A 159 -5.08 -10.92 -1.58
CA VAL A 159 -5.13 -9.67 -2.34
C VAL A 159 -6.52 -9.49 -2.91
N TYR A 160 -7.13 -8.32 -2.69
CA TYR A 160 -8.46 -7.97 -3.21
C TYR A 160 -8.38 -7.32 -4.58
N GLY A 161 -7.21 -6.90 -4.98
CA GLY A 161 -6.86 -6.25 -6.21
C GLY A 161 -5.64 -5.35 -6.01
N TYR A 162 -5.15 -4.82 -7.10
CA TYR A 162 -4.01 -3.90 -7.10
C TYR A 162 -4.22 -2.79 -8.12
N TYR A 163 -3.55 -1.68 -7.91
CA TYR A 163 -3.35 -0.65 -8.92
C TYR A 163 -1.99 -0.89 -9.56
N ILE A 164 -1.93 -0.89 -10.88
CA ILE A 164 -0.70 -1.02 -11.65
C ILE A 164 -0.43 0.27 -12.40
N LYS A 165 0.82 0.74 -12.37
CA LYS A 165 1.24 1.91 -13.15
C LYS A 165 1.15 1.57 -14.63
N LYS A 166 0.50 2.44 -15.41
CA LYS A 166 0.55 2.37 -16.87
C LYS A 166 1.89 2.89 -17.38
N ASP A 167 2.43 2.22 -18.37
CA ASP A 167 3.59 2.69 -19.13
C ASP A 167 3.25 3.94 -19.97
#